data_921b47e8885a56660ba00ac69880a5b1
#
_entry.id   921b47e8885a56660ba00ac69880a5b1
#
_cell.length_a   1.000
_cell.length_b   1.000
_cell.length_c   1.000
_cell.angle_alpha   90.00
_cell.angle_beta   90.00
_cell.angle_gamma   90.00
#
_symmetry.space_group_name_H-M   'P 1'
#
loop_
_entity.id
_entity.type
_entity.pdbx_description
1 polymer ?
#
loop_
_entity_poly.entity_id
_entity_poly.type
_entity_poly.pdbx_seq_one_letter_code
_entity_poly.pdbx_strand_id
1 'polypeptide(L)'
;MLPVDPDASAAGIEVLRKGGNAVDAAVATAFALAVTHPAAGNIGGGGFMIVRTPGGEVTAFDYREKAPLASTRTMYLDRDGKIDRSLTAAGYLAPGVPGTV
;
A
#
# COMPACT_ATOMS: atom_id res chain seq x y z
N MET A 1 2.50 9.90 -17.88
CA MET A 1 2.03 8.76 -17.08
C MET A 1 0.73 8.26 -17.68
N LEU A 2 0.71 7.06 -18.23
CA LEU A 2 -0.54 6.46 -18.69
C LEU A 2 -1.26 5.95 -17.42
N PRO A 3 -2.46 6.45 -17.13
CA PRO A 3 -3.19 6.04 -15.95
C PRO A 3 -3.66 4.59 -16.12
N VAL A 4 -3.39 3.79 -15.12
CA VAL A 4 -4.02 2.47 -15.00
C VAL A 4 -5.54 2.62 -14.87
N ASP A 5 -5.95 3.78 -14.32
CA ASP A 5 -7.35 4.11 -14.08
C ASP A 5 -7.60 5.61 -14.32
N PRO A 6 -8.54 5.96 -15.23
CA PRO A 6 -8.85 7.34 -15.56
C PRO A 6 -9.44 8.15 -14.40
N ASP A 7 -10.28 7.55 -13.58
CA ASP A 7 -10.96 8.24 -12.47
C ASP A 7 -9.97 8.58 -11.36
N ALA A 8 -9.08 7.63 -11.02
CA ALA A 8 -8.02 7.89 -10.07
C ALA A 8 -7.05 8.98 -10.56
N SER A 9 -6.76 8.99 -11.87
CA SER A 9 -5.93 10.04 -12.48
C SER A 9 -6.61 11.40 -12.45
N ALA A 10 -7.93 11.45 -12.69
CA ALA A 10 -8.70 12.68 -12.60
C ALA A 10 -8.67 13.26 -11.17
N ALA A 11 -8.73 12.42 -10.13
CA ALA A 11 -8.62 12.85 -8.74
C ALA A 11 -7.27 13.55 -8.46
N GLY A 12 -6.16 12.98 -8.92
CA GLY A 12 -4.84 13.60 -8.79
C GLY A 12 -4.71 14.92 -9.56
N ILE A 13 -5.22 14.96 -10.79
CA ILE A 13 -5.22 16.19 -11.62
C ILE A 13 -6.05 17.30 -10.97
N GLU A 14 -7.18 16.96 -10.36
CA GLU A 14 -8.01 17.95 -9.65
C GLU A 14 -7.29 18.58 -8.48
N VAL A 15 -6.54 17.78 -7.71
CA VAL A 15 -5.70 18.28 -6.61
C VAL A 15 -4.66 19.27 -7.12
N LEU A 16 -3.96 18.94 -8.23
CA LEU A 16 -2.98 19.86 -8.85
C LEU A 16 -3.64 21.17 -9.32
N ARG A 17 -4.83 21.11 -9.92
CA ARG A 17 -5.60 22.29 -10.35
C ARG A 17 -6.01 23.19 -9.19
N LYS A 18 -6.23 22.61 -8.00
CA LYS A 18 -6.55 23.34 -6.77
C LYS A 18 -5.30 23.91 -6.06
N GLY A 19 -4.11 23.74 -6.63
CA GLY A 19 -2.86 24.25 -6.08
C GLY A 19 -2.10 23.27 -5.19
N GLY A 20 -2.52 22.00 -5.11
CA GLY A 20 -1.79 20.94 -4.45
C GLY A 20 -0.49 20.60 -5.20
N ASN A 21 0.45 20.00 -4.50
CA ASN A 21 1.73 19.58 -5.05
C ASN A 21 1.68 18.12 -5.57
N ALA A 22 2.80 17.61 -6.09
CA ALA A 22 2.88 16.26 -6.64
C ALA A 22 2.62 15.17 -5.60
N VAL A 23 2.96 15.40 -4.32
CA VAL A 23 2.70 14.44 -3.24
C VAL A 23 1.20 14.41 -2.93
N ASP A 24 0.56 15.58 -2.83
CA ASP A 24 -0.89 15.67 -2.62
C ASP A 24 -1.66 14.94 -3.74
N ALA A 25 -1.24 15.14 -5.00
CA ALA A 25 -1.83 14.47 -6.14
C ALA A 25 -1.60 12.94 -6.12
N ALA A 26 -0.41 12.49 -5.72
CA ALA A 26 -0.11 11.06 -5.59
C ALA A 26 -0.98 10.41 -4.50
N VAL A 27 -1.14 11.06 -3.36
CA VAL A 27 -1.99 10.59 -2.26
C VAL A 27 -3.46 10.50 -2.70
N ALA A 28 -3.99 11.55 -3.35
CA ALA A 28 -5.36 11.53 -3.86
C ALA A 28 -5.59 10.41 -4.87
N THR A 29 -4.64 10.20 -5.79
CA THR A 29 -4.69 9.11 -6.77
C THR A 29 -4.66 7.75 -6.08
N ALA A 30 -3.82 7.56 -5.06
CA ALA A 30 -3.71 6.30 -4.33
C ALA A 30 -5.02 5.95 -3.60
N PHE A 31 -5.65 6.92 -2.93
CA PHE A 31 -6.96 6.71 -2.30
C PHE A 31 -8.06 6.43 -3.32
N ALA A 32 -8.06 7.10 -4.47
CA ALA A 32 -9.01 6.81 -5.54
C ALA A 32 -8.83 5.38 -6.09
N LEU A 33 -7.59 4.93 -6.29
CA LEU A 33 -7.29 3.57 -6.73
C LEU A 33 -7.76 2.49 -5.75
N ALA A 34 -7.84 2.79 -4.46
CA ALA A 34 -8.41 1.86 -3.49
C ALA A 34 -9.89 1.53 -3.77
N VAL A 35 -10.59 2.42 -4.48
CA VAL A 35 -11.99 2.24 -4.88
C VAL A 35 -12.11 1.74 -6.33
N THR A 36 -11.38 2.38 -7.25
CA THR A 36 -11.55 2.16 -8.70
C THR A 36 -10.72 0.98 -9.22
N HIS A 37 -9.69 0.59 -8.49
CA HIS A 37 -8.79 -0.52 -8.87
C HIS A 37 -8.44 -1.40 -7.65
N PRO A 38 -9.43 -2.02 -6.98
CA PRO A 38 -9.23 -2.73 -5.70
C PRO A 38 -8.32 -3.96 -5.79
N ALA A 39 -8.02 -4.44 -7.01
CA ALA A 39 -7.09 -5.55 -7.20
C ALA A 39 -5.64 -5.19 -6.84
N ALA A 40 -5.26 -3.90 -6.89
CA ALA A 40 -3.91 -3.44 -6.59
C ALA A 40 -3.87 -2.13 -5.77
N GLY A 41 -4.89 -1.27 -5.89
CA GLY A 41 -5.06 -0.09 -5.03
C GLY A 41 -5.73 -0.50 -3.72
N ASN A 42 -5.14 -0.13 -2.59
CA ASN A 42 -5.69 -0.53 -1.29
C ASN A 42 -5.22 0.40 -0.16
N ILE A 43 -5.98 0.39 0.94
CA ILE A 43 -5.62 1.04 2.21
C ILE A 43 -4.97 0.02 3.17
N GLY A 44 -5.27 -1.27 2.98
CA GLY A 44 -4.81 -2.37 3.83
C GLY A 44 -3.50 -3.03 3.41
N GLY A 45 -2.78 -2.44 2.45
CA GLY A 45 -1.53 -2.96 1.95
C GLY A 45 -0.33 -2.06 2.25
N GLY A 46 0.56 -1.98 1.30
CA GLY A 46 1.76 -1.17 1.39
C GLY A 46 2.37 -0.88 0.03
N GLY A 47 3.57 -0.32 0.02
CA GLY A 47 4.27 0.01 -1.22
C GLY A 47 5.57 0.74 -1.00
N PHE A 48 6.03 1.37 -2.06
CA PHE A 48 7.22 2.22 -2.07
C PHE A 48 6.91 3.54 -2.75
N MET A 49 7.49 4.62 -2.28
CA MET A 49 7.39 5.93 -2.89
C MET A 49 8.76 6.60 -2.91
N ILE A 50 9.10 7.19 -4.04
CA ILE A 50 10.27 8.07 -4.17
C ILE A 50 9.75 9.49 -4.42
N VAL A 51 10.15 10.42 -3.58
CA VAL A 51 9.82 11.83 -3.69
C VAL A 51 11.08 12.62 -3.98
N ARG A 52 11.03 13.45 -5.02
CA ARG A 52 12.07 14.43 -5.32
C ARG A 52 11.49 15.83 -5.15
N THR A 53 12.11 16.61 -4.27
CA THR A 53 11.70 18.00 -4.04
C THR A 53 12.22 18.93 -5.15
N PRO A 54 11.66 20.14 -5.31
CA PRO A 54 12.22 21.15 -6.23
C PRO A 54 13.67 21.51 -5.91
N GLY A 55 14.09 21.42 -4.65
CA GLY A 55 15.47 21.63 -4.22
C GLY A 55 16.45 20.51 -4.60
N GLY A 56 15.94 19.42 -5.21
CA GLY A 56 16.75 18.29 -5.66
C GLY A 56 16.94 17.19 -4.63
N GLU A 57 16.47 17.37 -3.41
CA GLU A 57 16.49 16.34 -2.38
C GLU A 57 15.61 15.15 -2.79
N VAL A 58 16.12 13.93 -2.58
CA VAL A 58 15.42 12.69 -2.91
C VAL A 58 15.23 11.87 -1.64
N THR A 59 13.98 11.49 -1.36
CA THR A 59 13.62 10.62 -0.24
C THR A 59 12.88 9.39 -0.76
N ALA A 60 13.27 8.21 -0.27
CA ALA A 60 12.56 6.97 -0.51
C ALA A 60 11.80 6.56 0.75
N PHE A 61 10.53 6.23 0.58
CA PHE A 61 9.67 5.70 1.61
C PHE A 61 9.42 4.21 1.35
N ASP A 62 9.74 3.37 2.32
CA ASP A 62 9.35 1.97 2.35
C ASP A 62 8.21 1.81 3.37
N TYR A 63 7.00 1.67 2.85
CA TYR A 63 5.79 1.47 3.65
C TYR A 63 5.13 0.13 3.36
N ARG A 64 5.95 -0.90 3.07
CA ARG A 64 5.45 -2.26 2.97
C ARG A 64 4.85 -2.76 4.28
N GLU A 65 3.98 -3.75 4.15
CA GLU A 65 3.40 -4.46 5.29
C GLU A 65 4.50 -5.10 6.13
N LYS A 66 4.27 -5.13 7.43
CA LYS A 66 5.15 -5.77 8.40
C LYS A 66 4.42 -6.87 9.16
N ALA A 67 5.17 -7.86 9.63
CA ALA A 67 4.61 -8.84 10.54
C ALA A 67 4.18 -8.17 11.86
N PRO A 68 3.06 -8.57 12.47
CA PRO A 68 2.70 -8.13 13.82
C PRO A 68 3.83 -8.43 14.82
N LEU A 69 3.99 -7.58 15.84
CA LEU A 69 5.01 -7.77 16.87
C LEU A 69 4.86 -9.10 17.64
N ALA A 70 3.65 -9.64 17.70
CA ALA A 70 3.35 -10.93 18.31
C ALA A 70 3.65 -12.14 17.40
N SER A 71 4.11 -11.90 16.16
CA SER A 71 4.42 -12.99 15.23
C SER A 71 5.58 -13.83 15.74
N THR A 72 5.45 -15.15 15.60
CA THR A 72 6.48 -16.11 15.95
C THR A 72 6.90 -16.91 14.73
N ARG A 73 8.10 -17.50 14.77
CA ARG A 73 8.64 -18.32 13.69
C ARG A 73 7.74 -19.54 13.37
N THR A 74 6.96 -20.00 14.35
CA THR A 74 6.18 -21.25 14.27
C THR A 74 4.68 -21.02 14.17
N MET A 75 4.22 -19.75 14.06
CA MET A 75 2.79 -19.40 14.10
C MET A 75 1.94 -20.03 13.00
N TYR A 76 2.55 -20.50 11.92
CA TYR A 76 1.88 -21.16 10.80
C TYR A 76 2.16 -22.67 10.74
N LEU A 77 2.73 -23.25 11.79
CA LEU A 77 2.98 -24.69 11.84
C LEU A 77 1.85 -25.42 12.58
N ASP A 78 1.52 -26.59 12.07
CA ASP A 78 0.65 -27.53 12.76
C ASP A 78 1.40 -28.27 13.91
N ARG A 79 0.72 -29.20 14.55
CA ARG A 79 1.28 -29.99 15.67
C ARG A 79 2.44 -30.89 15.24
N ASP A 80 2.54 -31.21 13.97
CA ASP A 80 3.59 -32.04 13.37
C ASP A 80 4.77 -31.21 12.84
N GLY A 81 4.73 -29.88 13.02
CA GLY A 81 5.74 -28.95 12.55
C GLY A 81 5.69 -28.68 11.05
N LYS A 82 4.58 -28.99 10.38
CA LYS A 82 4.36 -28.71 8.96
C LYS A 82 3.58 -27.41 8.78
N ILE A 83 3.77 -26.74 7.64
CA ILE A 83 3.02 -25.50 7.34
C ILE A 83 1.53 -25.81 7.17
N ASP A 84 0.71 -25.20 8.03
CA ASP A 84 -0.73 -25.17 7.85
C ASP A 84 -1.12 -24.06 6.87
N ARG A 85 -1.45 -24.45 5.64
CA ARG A 85 -1.81 -23.52 4.58
C ARG A 85 -3.11 -22.76 4.84
N SER A 86 -4.01 -23.27 5.68
CA SER A 86 -5.23 -22.57 6.03
C SER A 86 -4.93 -21.30 6.83
N LEU A 87 -3.93 -21.34 7.69
CA LEU A 87 -3.50 -20.18 8.48
C LEU A 87 -2.77 -19.11 7.66
N THR A 88 -2.14 -19.51 6.54
CA THR A 88 -1.42 -18.58 5.66
C THR A 88 -2.27 -17.99 4.55
N ALA A 89 -3.43 -18.59 4.25
CA ALA A 89 -4.27 -18.19 3.12
C ALA A 89 -5.49 -17.36 3.52
N ALA A 90 -5.97 -17.50 4.75
CA ALA A 90 -7.19 -16.84 5.23
C ALA A 90 -7.16 -16.58 6.73
N GLY A 91 -8.06 -15.70 7.20
CA GLY A 91 -8.20 -15.37 8.61
C GLY A 91 -7.22 -14.32 9.11
N TYR A 92 -7.25 -14.07 10.41
CA TYR A 92 -6.55 -12.95 11.04
C TYR A 92 -5.02 -13.08 11.12
N LEU A 93 -4.49 -14.27 10.90
CA LEU A 93 -3.04 -14.50 10.89
C LEU A 93 -2.40 -14.29 9.50
N ALA A 94 -3.21 -14.30 8.44
CA ALA A 94 -2.72 -14.20 7.07
C ALA A 94 -2.22 -12.78 6.69
N PRO A 95 -2.96 -11.67 6.99
CA PRO A 95 -2.54 -10.34 6.59
C PRO A 95 -1.40 -9.81 7.45
N GLY A 96 -0.51 -9.05 6.82
CA GLY A 96 0.44 -8.21 7.54
C GLY A 96 -0.20 -6.95 8.12
N VAL A 97 0.53 -6.25 8.97
CA VAL A 97 0.15 -4.90 9.41
C VAL A 97 0.34 -3.94 8.24
N PRO A 98 -0.72 -3.22 7.81
CA PRO A 98 -0.62 -2.29 6.70
C PRO A 98 0.37 -1.15 6.94
N GLY A 99 0.97 -0.68 5.86
CA GLY A 99 1.89 0.46 5.87
C GLY A 99 1.40 1.66 5.07
N THR A 100 0.27 1.55 4.36
CA THR A 100 -0.25 2.63 3.50
C THR A 100 -0.82 3.80 4.29
N VAL A 101 -1.38 3.56 5.47
CA VAL A 101 -2.00 4.58 6.35
C VAL A 101 -1.46 4.47 7.76
#